data_471432d9162336197978d0a5c40f1973
#
_entry.id   471432d9162336197978d0a5c40f1973
#
_cell.length_a   1.000
_cell.length_b   1.000
_cell.length_c   1.000
_cell.angle_alpha   90.00
_cell.angle_beta   90.00
_cell.angle_gamma   90.00
#
_symmetry.space_group_name_H-M   'P 1'
#
loop_
_entity.id
_entity.type
_entity.pdbx_description
1 polymer ?
#
loop_
_entity_poly.entity_id
_entity_poly.type
_entity_poly.pdbx_seq_one_letter_code
_entity_poly.pdbx_strand_id
1 'polypeptide(L)'
;MGFFRGFRFDENRNMVDILMDVTRLVDRMLKGRLPTGVDRVGLAWLRHYGADAQALIRFGGRWLAMGKTDSARLFAVLLAEPQAQSPALVRRLVGKAYALSWRSCRGAWLFHTGHSGLDDPDYAVQIRRQALRPVFFLHDLIPMTHPEYCRPGEADKHRRRLDTMLHAGAALVMNSSATRDVLLRYAQTHALPVPPHTVALLAAGMLARTDDARPLAEPYFVMLGTIEPRKNHLLLLNIWRAWVEQAGNAVPRLVLIGQRGWECEQVVDMLERCSVLQNVVLEQPDCDDAQLIRWLQHAQALLFPSFVEGFGIPLIEALQLGIPVLASDLAVFREIAGDIPEYLDPIDGVGWRQMLLEYSREDSMRRRAQCERVSAFVAPDWTQHFVQVDALLQELSQEMEHPS
;
A
#
# COMPACT_ATOMS: atom_id res chain seq x y z
N MET A 1 9.11 -6.05 28.74
CA MET A 1 7.97 -6.97 28.46
C MET A 1 6.74 -6.41 29.18
N GLY A 2 5.97 -5.58 28.51
CA GLY A 2 4.69 -5.07 28.99
C GLY A 2 3.68 -5.29 27.87
N PHE A 3 2.86 -6.32 27.99
CA PHE A 3 1.74 -6.53 27.10
C PHE A 3 0.76 -5.38 27.28
N PHE A 4 0.70 -4.45 26.34
CA PHE A 4 -0.44 -3.57 26.19
C PHE A 4 -1.62 -4.47 25.78
N ARG A 5 -2.57 -4.64 26.72
CA ARG A 5 -3.85 -5.27 26.44
C ARG A 5 -4.63 -4.31 25.54
N GLY A 6 -4.69 -4.64 24.26
CA GLY A 6 -5.59 -4.00 23.31
C GLY A 6 -7.05 -4.03 23.79
N PHE A 7 -7.87 -3.31 23.11
CA PHE A 7 -9.31 -3.18 23.29
C PHE A 7 -9.95 -4.51 23.70
N ARG A 8 -10.52 -4.60 24.92
CA ARG A 8 -11.25 -5.79 25.39
C ARG A 8 -12.71 -5.65 24.98
N PHE A 9 -13.12 -6.44 24.01
CA PHE A 9 -14.54 -6.68 23.76
C PHE A 9 -15.14 -7.56 24.85
N ASP A 10 -16.38 -7.26 25.26
CA ASP A 10 -17.10 -7.95 26.33
C ASP A 10 -17.22 -9.44 26.05
N GLU A 11 -16.58 -10.29 26.85
CA GLU A 11 -16.53 -11.75 26.70
C GLU A 11 -17.90 -12.45 26.85
N ASN A 12 -18.95 -11.73 27.29
CA ASN A 12 -20.25 -12.30 27.62
C ASN A 12 -21.31 -12.21 26.51
N ARG A 13 -21.01 -11.62 25.33
CA ARG A 13 -21.95 -11.58 24.21
C ARG A 13 -21.65 -12.67 23.17
N ASN A 14 -22.62 -13.55 22.94
CA ASN A 14 -22.65 -14.51 21.81
C ASN A 14 -22.69 -13.83 20.42
N MET A 15 -22.37 -12.54 20.31
CA MET A 15 -22.39 -11.75 19.09
C MET A 15 -20.98 -11.58 18.53
N VAL A 16 -20.88 -11.54 17.20
CA VAL A 16 -19.63 -11.25 16.49
C VAL A 16 -19.31 -9.79 16.69
N ASP A 17 -18.26 -9.47 17.43
CA ASP A 17 -17.88 -8.09 17.71
C ASP A 17 -17.10 -7.46 16.56
N ILE A 18 -16.28 -8.25 15.86
CA ILE A 18 -15.49 -7.81 14.70
C ILE A 18 -15.67 -8.77 13.52
N LEU A 19 -15.98 -8.20 12.37
CA LEU A 19 -15.90 -8.85 11.06
C LEU A 19 -14.74 -8.26 10.27
N MET A 20 -13.89 -9.10 9.71
CA MET A 20 -12.86 -8.67 8.75
C MET A 20 -13.27 -9.08 7.33
N ASP A 21 -13.47 -8.11 6.44
CA ASP A 21 -13.66 -8.40 5.01
C ASP A 21 -12.33 -8.83 4.39
N VAL A 22 -12.18 -10.13 4.21
CA VAL A 22 -10.99 -10.74 3.60
C VAL A 22 -11.22 -11.16 2.14
N THR A 23 -12.32 -10.71 1.53
CA THR A 23 -12.71 -11.07 0.15
C THR A 23 -11.56 -10.86 -0.84
N ARG A 24 -10.93 -9.69 -0.80
CA ARG A 24 -9.82 -9.35 -1.69
C ARG A 24 -8.59 -10.24 -1.46
N LEU A 25 -8.22 -10.50 -0.21
CA LEU A 25 -7.07 -11.34 0.13
C LEU A 25 -7.27 -12.78 -0.37
N VAL A 26 -8.48 -13.31 -0.17
CA VAL A 26 -8.86 -14.65 -0.66
C VAL A 26 -8.82 -14.70 -2.19
N ASP A 27 -9.41 -13.72 -2.89
CA ASP A 27 -9.42 -13.69 -4.36
C ASP A 27 -8.00 -13.66 -4.93
N ARG A 28 -7.13 -12.82 -4.39
CA ARG A 28 -5.75 -12.71 -4.86
C ARG A 28 -4.95 -13.98 -4.62
N MET A 29 -5.06 -14.56 -3.41
CA MET A 29 -4.39 -15.81 -3.09
C MET A 29 -4.86 -16.95 -4.00
N LEU A 30 -6.18 -17.09 -4.23
CA LEU A 30 -6.71 -18.13 -5.12
C LEU A 30 -6.28 -17.96 -6.58
N LYS A 31 -5.91 -16.75 -7.00
CA LYS A 31 -5.36 -16.41 -8.32
C LYS A 31 -3.82 -16.48 -8.38
N GLY A 32 -3.15 -16.88 -7.29
CA GLY A 32 -1.69 -16.95 -7.21
C GLY A 32 -0.98 -15.60 -7.35
N ARG A 33 -1.65 -14.49 -6.97
CA ARG A 33 -1.09 -13.13 -7.09
C ARG A 33 -0.39 -12.72 -5.80
N LEU A 34 0.80 -12.18 -5.91
CA LEU A 34 1.54 -11.61 -4.77
C LEU A 34 0.79 -10.43 -4.14
N PRO A 35 0.90 -10.23 -2.81
CA PRO A 35 0.30 -9.10 -2.11
C PRO A 35 0.80 -7.75 -2.64
N THR A 36 -0.11 -6.81 -2.86
CA THR A 36 0.20 -5.40 -3.14
C THR A 36 0.25 -4.58 -1.85
N GLY A 37 0.61 -3.28 -1.91
CA GLY A 37 0.56 -2.39 -0.74
C GLY A 37 -0.80 -2.40 -0.02
N VAL A 38 -1.91 -2.38 -0.78
CA VAL A 38 -3.27 -2.50 -0.21
C VAL A 38 -3.47 -3.82 0.53
N ASP A 39 -2.95 -4.92 -0.02
CA ASP A 39 -3.09 -6.24 0.60
C ASP A 39 -2.22 -6.35 1.86
N ARG A 40 -1.04 -5.72 1.88
CA ARG A 40 -0.17 -5.65 3.08
C ARG A 40 -0.86 -4.96 4.25
N VAL A 41 -1.64 -3.91 4.00
CA VAL A 41 -2.49 -3.27 5.04
C VAL A 41 -3.51 -4.27 5.58
N GLY A 42 -4.25 -4.95 4.69
CA GLY A 42 -5.22 -5.97 5.11
C GLY A 42 -4.60 -7.09 5.95
N LEU A 43 -3.39 -7.56 5.56
CA LEU A 43 -2.66 -8.59 6.31
C LEU A 43 -2.17 -8.07 7.68
N ALA A 44 -1.76 -6.81 7.79
CA ALA A 44 -1.37 -6.20 9.06
C ALA A 44 -2.57 -6.09 10.02
N TRP A 45 -3.72 -5.64 9.51
CA TRP A 45 -4.96 -5.60 10.29
C TRP A 45 -5.41 -7.00 10.70
N LEU A 46 -5.23 -7.99 9.83
CA LEU A 46 -5.52 -9.38 10.15
C LEU A 46 -4.61 -9.95 11.25
N ARG A 47 -3.33 -9.57 11.25
CA ARG A 47 -2.40 -9.95 12.34
C ARG A 47 -2.80 -9.33 13.69
N HIS A 48 -3.27 -8.09 13.66
CA HIS A 48 -3.61 -7.37 14.89
C HIS A 48 -4.96 -7.79 15.48
N TYR A 49 -6.02 -7.81 14.67
CA TYR A 49 -7.39 -8.06 15.12
C TYR A 49 -7.88 -9.51 14.91
N GLY A 50 -7.15 -10.32 14.18
CA GLY A 50 -7.65 -11.63 13.72
C GLY A 50 -7.96 -12.62 14.84
N ALA A 51 -7.33 -12.50 16.02
CA ALA A 51 -7.63 -13.35 17.18
C ALA A 51 -9.07 -13.15 17.69
N ASP A 52 -9.57 -11.92 17.62
CA ASP A 52 -10.88 -11.52 18.13
C ASP A 52 -11.93 -11.39 17.02
N ALA A 53 -11.52 -11.51 15.75
CA ALA A 53 -12.34 -11.27 14.59
C ALA A 53 -12.88 -12.57 13.95
N GLN A 54 -13.95 -12.43 13.16
CA GLN A 54 -14.45 -13.45 12.25
C GLN A 54 -14.30 -12.96 10.80
N ALA A 55 -14.05 -13.91 9.89
CA ALA A 55 -13.90 -13.62 8.47
C ALA A 55 -15.26 -13.35 7.83
N LEU A 56 -15.33 -12.26 7.07
CA LEU A 56 -16.39 -12.02 6.11
C LEU A 56 -15.84 -12.19 4.69
N ILE A 57 -16.56 -12.96 3.87
CA ILE A 57 -16.26 -13.12 2.45
C ILE A 57 -17.52 -12.81 1.66
N ARG A 58 -17.41 -12.00 0.61
CA ARG A 58 -18.47 -11.72 -0.35
C ARG A 58 -18.27 -12.60 -1.58
N PHE A 59 -19.18 -13.52 -1.81
CA PHE A 59 -19.09 -14.49 -2.89
C PHE A 59 -20.47 -14.83 -3.46
N GLY A 60 -20.63 -14.79 -4.78
CA GLY A 60 -21.89 -15.12 -5.46
C GLY A 60 -23.07 -14.29 -5.01
N GLY A 61 -22.90 -12.98 -4.80
CA GLY A 61 -23.94 -12.06 -4.30
C GLY A 61 -24.31 -12.24 -2.82
N ARG A 62 -23.60 -13.12 -2.09
CA ARG A 62 -23.85 -13.38 -0.66
C ARG A 62 -22.73 -12.86 0.23
N TRP A 63 -23.09 -12.48 1.44
CA TRP A 63 -22.17 -12.13 2.52
C TRP A 63 -22.04 -13.33 3.47
N LEU A 64 -20.86 -13.89 3.53
CA LEU A 64 -20.58 -15.13 4.24
C LEU A 64 -19.73 -14.84 5.47
N ALA A 65 -20.36 -14.71 6.64
CA ALA A 65 -19.64 -14.63 7.90
C ALA A 65 -19.29 -16.05 8.39
N MET A 66 -18.00 -16.28 8.62
CA MET A 66 -17.50 -17.57 9.09
C MET A 66 -17.54 -17.67 10.62
N GLY A 67 -17.66 -18.88 11.16
CA GLY A 67 -17.48 -19.09 12.59
C GLY A 67 -16.04 -18.91 13.05
N LYS A 68 -15.81 -18.65 14.35
CA LYS A 68 -14.48 -18.38 14.93
C LYS A 68 -13.42 -19.42 14.50
N THR A 69 -13.72 -20.71 14.59
CA THR A 69 -12.77 -21.78 14.21
C THR A 69 -12.39 -21.77 12.73
N ASP A 70 -13.37 -21.60 11.83
CA ASP A 70 -13.10 -21.58 10.40
C ASP A 70 -12.43 -20.26 10.00
N SER A 71 -12.75 -19.14 10.65
CA SER A 71 -12.06 -17.86 10.51
C SER A 71 -10.59 -17.96 10.90
N ALA A 72 -10.29 -18.52 12.06
CA ALA A 72 -8.90 -18.70 12.52
C ALA A 72 -8.09 -19.57 11.54
N ARG A 73 -8.70 -20.64 10.99
CA ARG A 73 -8.04 -21.46 9.95
C ARG A 73 -7.78 -20.69 8.66
N LEU A 74 -8.76 -19.90 8.21
CA LEU A 74 -8.61 -19.06 7.03
C LEU A 74 -7.51 -18.01 7.24
N PHE A 75 -7.52 -17.33 8.38
CA PHE A 75 -6.54 -16.31 8.73
C PHE A 75 -5.12 -16.89 8.80
N ALA A 76 -4.95 -18.07 9.39
CA ALA A 76 -3.67 -18.76 9.40
C ALA A 76 -3.13 -19.05 7.98
N VAL A 77 -4.00 -19.42 7.03
CA VAL A 77 -3.60 -19.62 5.63
C VAL A 77 -3.26 -18.30 4.93
N LEU A 78 -4.03 -17.23 5.17
CA LEU A 78 -3.77 -15.92 4.55
C LEU A 78 -2.48 -15.27 5.06
N LEU A 79 -2.11 -15.54 6.32
CA LEU A 79 -0.91 -15.03 6.97
C LEU A 79 0.34 -15.89 6.76
N ALA A 80 0.17 -17.11 6.21
CA ALA A 80 1.28 -18.01 5.93
C ALA A 80 2.10 -17.52 4.74
N GLU A 81 3.38 -17.91 4.71
CA GLU A 81 4.25 -17.70 3.55
C GLU A 81 3.63 -18.33 2.28
N PRO A 82 3.85 -17.76 1.08
CA PRO A 82 3.21 -18.20 -0.15
C PRO A 82 3.33 -19.71 -0.41
N GLN A 83 4.49 -20.32 -0.06
CA GLN A 83 4.76 -21.73 -0.25
C GLN A 83 3.94 -22.63 0.71
N ALA A 84 3.55 -22.09 1.87
CA ALA A 84 2.77 -22.79 2.89
C ALA A 84 1.25 -22.55 2.75
N GLN A 85 0.83 -21.69 1.81
CA GLN A 85 -0.58 -21.42 1.58
C GLN A 85 -1.30 -22.61 0.93
N SER A 86 -2.53 -22.88 1.35
CA SER A 86 -3.35 -23.97 0.82
C SER A 86 -4.63 -23.46 0.14
N PRO A 87 -4.61 -23.23 -1.20
CA PRO A 87 -5.81 -22.83 -1.96
C PRO A 87 -6.97 -23.84 -1.83
N ALA A 88 -6.66 -25.14 -1.70
CA ALA A 88 -7.66 -26.19 -1.53
C ALA A 88 -8.42 -26.05 -0.21
N LEU A 89 -7.69 -25.75 0.89
CA LEU A 89 -8.31 -25.51 2.20
C LEU A 89 -9.21 -24.26 2.14
N VAL A 90 -8.76 -23.18 1.50
CA VAL A 90 -9.56 -21.95 1.37
C VAL A 90 -10.85 -22.23 0.58
N ARG A 91 -10.77 -22.90 -0.59
CA ARG A 91 -11.98 -23.28 -1.37
C ARG A 91 -12.96 -24.09 -0.53
N ARG A 92 -12.44 -25.04 0.28
CA ARG A 92 -13.28 -25.86 1.18
C ARG A 92 -13.95 -25.03 2.27
N LEU A 93 -13.22 -24.09 2.91
CA LEU A 93 -13.77 -23.20 3.93
C LEU A 93 -14.82 -22.25 3.35
N VAL A 94 -14.57 -21.65 2.19
CA VAL A 94 -15.54 -20.79 1.47
C VAL A 94 -16.78 -21.60 1.08
N GLY A 95 -16.62 -22.80 0.52
CA GLY A 95 -17.74 -23.69 0.15
C GLY A 95 -18.59 -24.10 1.36
N LYS A 96 -17.95 -24.40 2.50
CA LYS A 96 -18.65 -24.68 3.77
C LYS A 96 -19.42 -23.44 4.25
N ALA A 97 -18.81 -22.26 4.24
CA ALA A 97 -19.47 -21.02 4.62
C ALA A 97 -20.66 -20.72 3.69
N TYR A 98 -20.52 -20.96 2.39
CA TYR A 98 -21.60 -20.78 1.43
C TYR A 98 -22.81 -21.70 1.69
N ALA A 99 -22.55 -22.96 2.06
CA ALA A 99 -23.60 -23.94 2.36
C ALA A 99 -24.28 -23.73 3.73
N LEU A 100 -23.52 -23.21 4.73
CA LEU A 100 -23.98 -23.15 6.12
C LEU A 100 -24.23 -21.71 6.61
N SER A 101 -24.06 -20.70 5.76
CA SER A 101 -24.04 -19.31 6.20
C SER A 101 -25.43 -18.80 6.58
N TRP A 102 -25.76 -18.93 7.85
CA TRP A 102 -26.74 -18.09 8.51
C TRP A 102 -26.24 -17.69 9.89
N ARG A 103 -25.42 -16.63 9.96
CA ARG A 103 -25.07 -16.03 11.24
C ARG A 103 -25.49 -14.58 11.25
N SER A 104 -26.16 -14.16 12.29
CA SER A 104 -26.44 -12.76 12.54
C SER A 104 -25.15 -12.07 12.96
N CYS A 105 -24.72 -11.05 12.23
CA CYS A 105 -23.58 -10.21 12.55
C CYS A 105 -24.06 -8.80 12.96
N ARG A 106 -25.30 -8.70 13.40
CA ARG A 106 -25.95 -7.42 13.68
C ARG A 106 -25.18 -6.63 14.74
N GLY A 107 -24.85 -5.39 14.40
CA GLY A 107 -24.14 -4.47 15.30
C GLY A 107 -22.64 -4.66 15.36
N ALA A 108 -22.06 -5.63 14.63
CA ALA A 108 -20.62 -5.84 14.62
C ALA A 108 -19.86 -4.71 13.93
N TRP A 109 -18.63 -4.47 14.36
CA TRP A 109 -17.66 -3.70 13.60
C TRP A 109 -17.28 -4.46 12.33
N LEU A 110 -17.27 -3.77 11.19
CA LEU A 110 -16.83 -4.34 9.92
C LEU A 110 -15.57 -3.64 9.45
N PHE A 111 -14.43 -4.32 9.54
CA PHE A 111 -13.16 -3.79 9.03
C PHE A 111 -12.99 -4.14 7.56
N HIS A 112 -12.93 -3.10 6.73
CA HIS A 112 -12.73 -3.22 5.29
C HIS A 112 -11.54 -2.36 4.86
N THR A 113 -10.38 -2.98 4.77
CA THR A 113 -9.12 -2.34 4.43
C THR A 113 -8.82 -2.26 2.93
N GLY A 114 -9.67 -2.83 2.10
CA GLY A 114 -9.55 -2.78 0.63
C GLY A 114 -10.65 -1.92 0.01
N HIS A 115 -10.67 -1.86 -1.32
CA HIS A 115 -11.70 -1.10 -2.06
C HIS A 115 -12.67 -2.01 -2.82
N SER A 116 -12.56 -3.34 -2.68
CA SER A 116 -13.31 -4.28 -3.50
C SER A 116 -14.80 -4.26 -3.17
N GLY A 117 -15.65 -4.03 -4.18
CA GLY A 117 -17.11 -4.08 -4.08
C GLY A 117 -17.77 -2.90 -3.37
N LEU A 118 -17.02 -1.89 -2.93
CA LEU A 118 -17.62 -0.66 -2.37
C LEU A 118 -18.34 0.19 -3.43
N ASP A 119 -18.07 -0.07 -4.70
CA ASP A 119 -18.74 0.53 -5.85
C ASP A 119 -20.09 -0.15 -6.19
N ASP A 120 -20.44 -1.26 -5.50
CA ASP A 120 -21.72 -1.96 -5.63
C ASP A 120 -22.78 -1.29 -4.74
N PRO A 121 -23.91 -0.82 -5.31
CA PRO A 121 -25.01 -0.21 -4.54
C PRO A 121 -25.56 -1.11 -3.43
N ASP A 122 -25.54 -2.43 -3.64
CA ASP A 122 -26.03 -3.39 -2.66
C ASP A 122 -25.14 -3.46 -1.40
N TYR A 123 -23.90 -2.99 -1.47
CA TYR A 123 -23.00 -2.98 -0.33
C TYR A 123 -23.57 -2.16 0.85
N ALA A 124 -23.97 -0.92 0.59
CA ALA A 124 -24.57 -0.04 1.60
C ALA A 124 -25.93 -0.59 2.12
N VAL A 125 -26.71 -1.26 1.25
CA VAL A 125 -27.97 -1.92 1.64
C VAL A 125 -27.70 -3.04 2.64
N GLN A 126 -26.70 -3.88 2.40
CA GLN A 126 -26.33 -4.98 3.32
C GLN A 126 -25.81 -4.46 4.66
N ILE A 127 -24.99 -3.40 4.67
CA ILE A 127 -24.55 -2.74 5.91
C ILE A 127 -25.75 -2.33 6.76
N ARG A 128 -26.71 -1.59 6.18
CA ARG A 128 -27.90 -1.15 6.90
C ARG A 128 -28.77 -2.31 7.37
N ARG A 129 -29.00 -3.31 6.51
CA ARG A 129 -29.81 -4.49 6.84
C ARG A 129 -29.28 -5.26 8.04
N GLN A 130 -27.96 -5.36 8.15
CA GLN A 130 -27.30 -6.08 9.24
C GLN A 130 -26.88 -5.15 10.38
N ALA A 131 -27.19 -3.85 10.30
CA ALA A 131 -26.78 -2.81 11.24
C ALA A 131 -25.27 -2.86 11.56
N LEU A 132 -24.43 -3.14 10.56
CA LEU A 132 -22.99 -3.19 10.73
C LEU A 132 -22.41 -1.79 10.94
N ARG A 133 -21.26 -1.72 11.58
CA ARG A 133 -20.49 -0.50 11.83
C ARG A 133 -19.17 -0.55 11.02
N PRO A 134 -19.18 -0.08 9.76
CA PRO A 134 -17.98 -0.18 8.93
C PRO A 134 -16.88 0.79 9.36
N VAL A 135 -15.68 0.28 9.45
CA VAL A 135 -14.43 1.03 9.49
C VAL A 135 -13.74 0.81 8.15
N PHE A 136 -13.72 1.84 7.32
CA PHE A 136 -13.11 1.78 6.00
C PHE A 136 -11.70 2.36 6.04
N PHE A 137 -10.81 1.76 5.27
CA PHE A 137 -9.47 2.28 5.05
C PHE A 137 -9.38 2.96 3.67
N LEU A 138 -9.12 4.25 3.66
CA LEU A 138 -8.94 5.04 2.43
C LEU A 138 -7.43 5.17 2.12
N HIS A 139 -7.00 4.52 1.03
CA HIS A 139 -5.60 4.51 0.61
C HIS A 139 -5.17 5.77 -0.11
N ASP A 140 -6.00 6.29 -1.00
CA ASP A 140 -5.78 7.52 -1.78
C ASP A 140 -7.07 7.94 -2.49
N LEU A 141 -7.02 9.10 -3.14
CA LEU A 141 -8.06 9.59 -4.06
C LEU A 141 -7.49 9.82 -5.47
N ILE A 142 -6.35 9.20 -5.80
CA ILE A 142 -5.65 9.38 -7.07
C ILE A 142 -6.56 9.20 -8.29
N PRO A 143 -7.44 8.16 -8.37
CA PRO A 143 -8.31 8.01 -9.53
C PRO A 143 -9.28 9.18 -9.75
N MET A 144 -9.55 9.98 -8.71
CA MET A 144 -10.45 11.14 -8.79
C MET A 144 -9.69 12.44 -9.01
N THR A 145 -8.48 12.56 -8.46
CA THR A 145 -7.66 13.78 -8.55
C THR A 145 -6.75 13.80 -9.78
N HIS A 146 -6.36 12.62 -10.26
CA HIS A 146 -5.46 12.42 -11.40
C HIS A 146 -5.98 11.27 -12.29
N PRO A 147 -7.19 11.42 -12.88
CA PRO A 147 -7.81 10.38 -13.70
C PRO A 147 -6.97 10.01 -14.93
N GLU A 148 -6.12 10.92 -15.40
CA GLU A 148 -5.18 10.73 -16.51
C GLU A 148 -4.12 9.65 -16.26
N TYR A 149 -3.87 9.28 -15.01
CA TYR A 149 -2.95 8.19 -14.64
C TYR A 149 -3.65 6.87 -14.38
N CYS A 150 -4.97 6.82 -14.55
CA CYS A 150 -5.78 5.65 -14.23
C CYS A 150 -6.51 5.13 -15.47
N ARG A 151 -6.89 3.85 -15.43
CA ARG A 151 -7.70 3.27 -16.50
C ARG A 151 -9.01 4.01 -16.68
N PRO A 152 -9.54 4.11 -17.90
CA PRO A 152 -10.84 4.70 -18.16
C PRO A 152 -11.93 4.11 -17.26
N GLY A 153 -12.76 4.97 -16.64
CA GLY A 153 -13.84 4.57 -15.74
C GLY A 153 -13.43 4.32 -14.28
N GLU A 154 -12.13 4.28 -13.93
CA GLU A 154 -11.71 4.12 -12.52
C GLU A 154 -12.07 5.35 -11.66
N ALA A 155 -12.09 6.56 -12.21
CA ALA A 155 -12.52 7.76 -11.49
C ALA A 155 -13.97 7.64 -11.00
N ASP A 156 -14.88 7.24 -11.87
CA ASP A 156 -16.32 7.07 -11.52
C ASP A 156 -16.53 5.90 -10.56
N LYS A 157 -15.78 4.83 -10.74
CA LYS A 157 -15.81 3.69 -9.84
C LYS A 157 -15.28 4.08 -8.46
N HIS A 158 -14.20 4.85 -8.39
CA HIS A 158 -13.64 5.31 -7.13
C HIS A 158 -14.57 6.31 -6.43
N ARG A 159 -15.25 7.17 -7.17
CA ARG A 159 -16.28 8.06 -6.64
C ARG A 159 -17.39 7.28 -5.95
N ARG A 160 -17.96 6.24 -6.59
CA ARG A 160 -18.96 5.37 -5.97
C ARG A 160 -18.45 4.68 -4.70
N ARG A 161 -17.19 4.23 -4.68
CA ARG A 161 -16.55 3.67 -3.48
C ARG A 161 -16.48 4.69 -2.36
N LEU A 162 -16.04 5.91 -2.68
CA LEU A 162 -15.97 7.00 -1.72
C LEU A 162 -17.34 7.37 -1.20
N ASP A 163 -18.36 7.48 -2.06
CA ASP A 163 -19.73 7.74 -1.66
C ASP A 163 -20.23 6.69 -0.65
N THR A 164 -19.93 5.41 -0.89
CA THR A 164 -20.25 4.34 0.06
C THR A 164 -19.53 4.52 1.39
N MET A 165 -18.23 4.86 1.36
CA MET A 165 -17.45 5.09 2.58
C MET A 165 -18.00 6.27 3.38
N LEU A 166 -18.34 7.37 2.74
CA LEU A 166 -18.80 8.59 3.39
C LEU A 166 -20.22 8.46 3.98
N HIS A 167 -21.13 7.75 3.29
CA HIS A 167 -22.53 7.64 3.72
C HIS A 167 -22.84 6.42 4.59
N ALA A 168 -22.03 5.37 4.52
CA ALA A 168 -22.26 4.14 5.27
C ALA A 168 -21.18 3.85 6.30
N GLY A 169 -20.06 4.56 6.28
CA GLY A 169 -18.95 4.38 7.24
C GLY A 169 -19.33 4.84 8.64
N ALA A 170 -19.01 4.02 9.61
CA ALA A 170 -18.97 4.43 11.02
C ALA A 170 -17.68 5.20 11.33
N ALA A 171 -16.59 4.83 10.64
CA ALA A 171 -15.31 5.53 10.72
C ALA A 171 -14.49 5.38 9.44
N LEU A 172 -13.53 6.29 9.24
CA LEU A 172 -12.50 6.22 8.21
C LEU A 172 -11.10 6.22 8.83
N VAL A 173 -10.23 5.38 8.30
CA VAL A 173 -8.80 5.42 8.58
C VAL A 173 -8.06 5.76 7.29
N MET A 174 -7.16 6.70 7.34
CA MET A 174 -6.33 7.13 6.21
C MET A 174 -4.85 6.90 6.52
N ASN A 175 -4.09 6.61 5.48
CA ASN A 175 -2.66 6.33 5.61
C ASN A 175 -1.78 7.56 5.80
N SER A 176 -2.28 8.77 5.54
CA SER A 176 -1.51 10.00 5.61
C SER A 176 -2.39 11.22 5.81
N SER A 177 -1.84 12.29 6.38
CA SER A 177 -2.47 13.62 6.44
C SER A 177 -2.68 14.19 5.05
N ALA A 178 -1.77 13.90 4.11
CA ALA A 178 -1.94 14.29 2.72
C ALA A 178 -3.22 13.70 2.10
N THR A 179 -3.49 12.40 2.33
CA THR A 179 -4.74 11.74 1.88
C THR A 179 -5.97 12.34 2.58
N ARG A 180 -5.90 12.58 3.90
CA ARG A 180 -6.98 13.23 4.67
C ARG A 180 -7.31 14.60 4.10
N ASP A 181 -6.32 15.42 3.84
CA ASP A 181 -6.52 16.80 3.39
C ASP A 181 -7.13 16.85 1.98
N VAL A 182 -6.79 15.90 1.12
CA VAL A 182 -7.45 15.73 -0.18
C VAL A 182 -8.92 15.33 0.00
N LEU A 183 -9.20 14.37 0.89
CA LEU A 183 -10.57 13.96 1.21
C LEU A 183 -11.41 15.12 1.74
N LEU A 184 -10.90 15.87 2.71
CA LEU A 184 -11.63 16.96 3.35
C LEU A 184 -11.94 18.09 2.35
N ARG A 185 -10.99 18.45 1.49
CA ARG A 185 -11.24 19.42 0.39
C ARG A 185 -12.29 18.92 -0.58
N TYR A 186 -12.22 17.65 -0.97
CA TYR A 186 -13.23 17.05 -1.85
C TYR A 186 -14.62 17.06 -1.21
N ALA A 187 -14.73 16.62 0.02
CA ALA A 187 -15.99 16.58 0.76
C ALA A 187 -16.59 17.99 0.95
N GLN A 188 -15.77 18.98 1.29
CA GLN A 188 -16.19 20.39 1.40
C GLN A 188 -16.71 20.93 0.08
N THR A 189 -16.00 20.69 -1.03
CA THR A 189 -16.40 21.16 -2.36
C THR A 189 -17.72 20.58 -2.83
N HIS A 190 -18.03 19.35 -2.43
CA HIS A 190 -19.23 18.62 -2.85
C HIS A 190 -20.32 18.56 -1.77
N ALA A 191 -20.16 19.27 -0.64
CA ALA A 191 -21.05 19.27 0.52
C ALA A 191 -21.40 17.85 1.01
N LEU A 192 -20.37 16.97 1.10
CA LEU A 192 -20.51 15.59 1.55
C LEU A 192 -20.20 15.46 3.04
N PRO A 193 -20.91 14.57 3.78
CA PRO A 193 -20.57 14.26 5.15
C PRO A 193 -19.23 13.53 5.22
N VAL A 194 -18.47 13.75 6.29
CA VAL A 194 -17.25 12.95 6.56
C VAL A 194 -17.45 12.28 7.92
N PRO A 195 -17.40 10.94 7.99
CA PRO A 195 -17.48 10.23 9.25
C PRO A 195 -16.31 10.58 10.19
N PRO A 196 -16.40 10.26 11.51
CA PRO A 196 -15.26 10.25 12.40
C PRO A 196 -14.06 9.57 11.75
N HIS A 197 -12.87 10.15 11.88
CA HIS A 197 -11.72 9.63 11.13
C HIS A 197 -10.39 9.87 11.83
N THR A 198 -9.39 9.06 11.52
CA THR A 198 -8.03 9.21 11.99
C THR A 198 -7.02 8.99 10.86
N VAL A 199 -5.81 9.52 11.06
CA VAL A 199 -4.64 9.22 10.23
C VAL A 199 -3.76 8.23 10.98
N ALA A 200 -3.47 7.10 10.33
CA ALA A 200 -2.59 6.07 10.87
C ALA A 200 -1.56 5.70 9.79
N LEU A 201 -0.32 6.16 9.96
CA LEU A 201 0.75 5.92 8.99
C LEU A 201 1.00 4.43 8.82
N LEU A 202 1.28 4.00 7.58
CA LEU A 202 1.63 2.61 7.32
C LEU A 202 3.07 2.33 7.72
N ALA A 203 3.33 1.11 8.18
CA ALA A 203 4.69 0.60 8.30
C ALA A 203 5.11 -0.12 7.02
N ALA A 204 6.38 -0.09 6.71
CA ALA A 204 6.97 -1.00 5.73
C ALA A 204 7.04 -2.43 6.27
N GLY A 205 7.38 -3.39 5.41
CA GLY A 205 7.80 -4.72 5.84
C GLY A 205 9.03 -4.63 6.75
N MET A 206 9.27 -5.68 7.54
CA MET A 206 10.52 -5.78 8.29
C MET A 206 11.66 -6.16 7.33
N LEU A 207 12.21 -5.16 6.65
CA LEU A 207 13.38 -5.35 5.80
C LEU A 207 14.64 -5.18 6.66
N ALA A 208 15.48 -6.20 6.66
CA ALA A 208 16.79 -6.16 7.31
C ALA A 208 17.87 -6.40 6.25
N ARG A 209 18.99 -5.69 6.37
CA ARG A 209 20.15 -5.93 5.50
C ARG A 209 20.64 -7.37 5.65
N THR A 210 21.09 -7.93 4.56
CA THR A 210 21.66 -9.28 4.50
C THR A 210 23.13 -9.19 4.10
N ASP A 211 23.89 -10.27 4.35
CA ASP A 211 25.29 -10.37 3.90
C ASP A 211 25.42 -10.82 2.44
N ASP A 212 24.33 -10.74 1.68
CA ASP A 212 24.29 -11.16 0.29
C ASP A 212 25.23 -10.33 -0.59
N ALA A 213 25.90 -11.00 -1.51
CA ALA A 213 26.78 -10.37 -2.47
C ALA A 213 26.02 -9.38 -3.37
N ARG A 214 26.71 -8.31 -3.76
CA ARG A 214 26.19 -7.31 -4.69
C ARG A 214 25.70 -7.96 -6.00
N PRO A 215 24.48 -7.62 -6.49
CA PRO A 215 23.92 -8.24 -7.70
C PRO A 215 24.69 -7.89 -8.98
N LEU A 216 25.25 -6.68 -9.04
CA LEU A 216 26.01 -6.17 -10.19
C LEU A 216 27.36 -5.61 -9.73
N ALA A 217 28.39 -5.77 -10.57
CA ALA A 217 29.69 -5.15 -10.34
C ALA A 217 29.62 -3.62 -10.52
N GLU A 218 28.86 -3.17 -11.53
CA GLU A 218 28.70 -1.75 -11.85
C GLU A 218 27.80 -1.04 -10.85
N PRO A 219 28.00 0.27 -10.62
CA PRO A 219 27.07 1.11 -9.87
C PRO A 219 25.67 1.09 -10.52
N TYR A 220 24.62 1.13 -9.70
CA TYR A 220 23.25 1.16 -10.20
C TYR A 220 22.30 1.92 -9.29
N PHE A 221 21.23 2.42 -9.89
CA PHE A 221 20.08 3.00 -9.22
C PHE A 221 18.89 2.04 -9.32
N VAL A 222 17.99 2.11 -8.35
CA VAL A 222 16.77 1.28 -8.32
C VAL A 222 15.55 2.17 -8.41
N MET A 223 14.58 1.79 -9.24
CA MET A 223 13.22 2.30 -9.22
C MET A 223 12.28 1.15 -8.90
N LEU A 224 11.42 1.32 -7.87
CA LEU A 224 10.54 0.27 -7.35
C LEU A 224 9.07 0.65 -7.55
N GLY A 225 8.32 -0.24 -8.19
CA GLY A 225 6.87 -0.16 -8.36
C GLY A 225 6.40 -0.63 -9.72
N THR A 226 5.09 -0.86 -9.83
CA THR A 226 4.45 -1.19 -11.11
C THR A 226 4.77 -0.13 -12.16
N ILE A 227 5.08 -0.56 -13.38
CA ILE A 227 5.29 0.35 -14.52
C ILE A 227 3.91 0.89 -14.92
N GLU A 228 3.64 2.13 -14.53
CA GLU A 228 2.38 2.83 -14.77
C GLU A 228 2.63 4.35 -14.93
N PRO A 229 1.71 5.11 -15.58
CA PRO A 229 1.97 6.51 -15.96
C PRO A 229 2.40 7.41 -14.79
N ARG A 230 1.72 7.32 -13.63
CA ARG A 230 2.00 8.18 -12.47
C ARG A 230 3.40 8.00 -11.87
N LYS A 231 4.06 6.86 -12.14
CA LYS A 231 5.41 6.56 -11.63
C LYS A 231 6.52 7.27 -12.42
N ASN A 232 6.22 7.78 -13.62
CA ASN A 232 7.13 8.62 -14.40
C ASN A 232 8.43 7.91 -14.87
N HIS A 233 8.32 6.64 -15.26
CA HIS A 233 9.45 5.87 -15.79
C HIS A 233 10.08 6.54 -17.03
N LEU A 234 9.25 7.21 -17.86
CA LEU A 234 9.72 7.89 -19.07
C LEU A 234 10.77 8.97 -18.80
N LEU A 235 10.66 9.69 -17.69
CA LEU A 235 11.68 10.67 -17.28
C LEU A 235 13.05 10.01 -17.17
N LEU A 236 13.13 8.90 -16.42
CA LEU A 236 14.40 8.22 -16.17
C LEU A 236 14.93 7.57 -17.44
N LEU A 237 14.09 6.90 -18.23
CA LEU A 237 14.51 6.27 -19.50
C LEU A 237 15.08 7.29 -20.48
N ASN A 238 14.48 8.49 -20.60
CA ASN A 238 15.01 9.54 -21.45
C ASN A 238 16.33 10.13 -20.91
N ILE A 239 16.47 10.24 -19.58
CA ILE A 239 17.73 10.66 -18.96
C ILE A 239 18.82 9.62 -19.26
N TRP A 240 18.56 8.31 -19.06
CA TRP A 240 19.52 7.25 -19.34
C TRP A 240 19.89 7.18 -20.82
N ARG A 241 18.91 7.30 -21.72
CA ARG A 241 19.17 7.37 -23.17
C ARG A 241 20.17 8.49 -23.51
N ALA A 242 19.86 9.72 -23.06
CA ALA A 242 20.74 10.86 -23.31
C ALA A 242 22.14 10.69 -22.66
N TRP A 243 22.18 10.02 -21.50
CA TRP A 243 23.44 9.77 -20.79
C TRP A 243 24.31 8.77 -21.54
N VAL A 244 23.75 7.66 -22.01
CA VAL A 244 24.48 6.66 -22.82
C VAL A 244 24.95 7.26 -24.15
N GLU A 245 24.12 8.05 -24.82
CA GLU A 245 24.50 8.74 -26.08
C GLU A 245 25.72 9.64 -25.89
N GLN A 246 25.93 10.21 -24.70
CA GLN A 246 27.05 11.10 -24.40
C GLN A 246 28.28 10.39 -23.83
N ALA A 247 28.10 9.38 -22.98
CA ALA A 247 29.18 8.75 -22.22
C ALA A 247 29.37 7.26 -22.56
N GLY A 248 28.63 6.72 -23.52
CA GLY A 248 28.64 5.30 -23.83
C GLY A 248 28.10 4.45 -22.70
N ASN A 249 28.42 3.16 -22.70
CA ASN A 249 27.92 2.17 -21.73
C ASN A 249 28.59 2.24 -20.33
N ALA A 250 29.50 3.18 -20.11
CA ALA A 250 30.16 3.40 -18.82
C ALA A 250 29.27 4.14 -17.79
N VAL A 251 27.98 4.24 -18.05
CA VAL A 251 26.99 4.84 -17.13
C VAL A 251 26.50 3.83 -16.09
N PRO A 252 26.05 4.28 -14.90
CA PRO A 252 25.40 3.40 -13.93
C PRO A 252 24.19 2.69 -14.53
N ARG A 253 23.89 1.48 -14.04
CA ARG A 253 22.68 0.76 -14.47
C ARG A 253 21.42 1.37 -13.83
N LEU A 254 20.30 1.27 -14.51
CA LEU A 254 18.97 1.52 -13.96
C LEU A 254 18.24 0.18 -13.79
N VAL A 255 17.87 -0.15 -12.58
CA VAL A 255 17.13 -1.39 -12.27
C VAL A 255 15.69 -1.02 -11.97
N LEU A 256 14.78 -1.51 -12.81
CA LEU A 256 13.34 -1.32 -12.66
C LEU A 256 12.75 -2.57 -12.02
N ILE A 257 12.29 -2.45 -10.77
CA ILE A 257 11.71 -3.56 -10.02
C ILE A 257 10.20 -3.40 -9.98
N GLY A 258 9.48 -4.32 -10.63
CA GLY A 258 8.01 -4.33 -10.65
C GLY A 258 7.44 -4.79 -11.97
N GLN A 259 6.17 -5.18 -11.93
CA GLN A 259 5.47 -5.70 -13.11
C GLN A 259 5.03 -4.57 -14.04
N ARG A 260 4.93 -4.85 -15.34
CA ARG A 260 4.29 -3.97 -16.32
C ARG A 260 2.80 -3.85 -16.01
N GLY A 261 2.31 -2.63 -15.85
CA GLY A 261 0.94 -2.31 -15.45
C GLY A 261 0.02 -1.98 -16.61
N TRP A 262 -0.55 -0.80 -16.59
CA TRP A 262 -1.50 -0.31 -17.61
C TRP A 262 -1.01 1.02 -18.19
N GLU A 263 -1.43 1.32 -19.43
CA GLU A 263 -1.13 2.58 -20.14
C GLU A 263 0.36 2.94 -20.10
N CYS A 264 1.20 1.91 -20.27
CA CYS A 264 2.65 2.04 -20.21
C CYS A 264 3.34 1.71 -21.53
N GLU A 265 2.62 1.76 -22.65
CA GLU A 265 3.07 1.36 -23.97
C GLU A 265 4.36 2.10 -24.37
N GLN A 266 4.45 3.41 -24.14
CA GLN A 266 5.65 4.20 -24.45
C GLN A 266 6.87 3.77 -23.64
N VAL A 267 6.66 3.39 -22.35
CA VAL A 267 7.74 2.86 -21.51
C VAL A 267 8.19 1.51 -22.04
N VAL A 268 7.25 0.62 -22.33
CA VAL A 268 7.51 -0.72 -22.92
C VAL A 268 8.24 -0.60 -24.25
N ASP A 269 7.79 0.29 -25.14
CA ASP A 269 8.44 0.55 -26.42
C ASP A 269 9.90 1.01 -26.25
N MET A 270 10.17 1.85 -25.26
CA MET A 270 11.55 2.25 -24.95
C MET A 270 12.38 1.08 -24.42
N LEU A 271 11.83 0.26 -23.54
CA LEU A 271 12.53 -0.88 -22.96
C LEU A 271 12.84 -1.96 -24.01
N GLU A 272 11.92 -2.23 -24.94
CA GLU A 272 12.05 -3.30 -25.92
C GLU A 272 12.77 -2.88 -27.20
N ARG A 273 12.60 -1.63 -27.65
CA ARG A 273 13.04 -1.20 -28.99
C ARG A 273 14.18 -0.19 -28.99
N CYS A 274 14.48 0.46 -27.84
CA CYS A 274 15.58 1.41 -27.78
C CYS A 274 16.91 0.69 -27.55
N SER A 275 17.66 0.45 -28.60
CA SER A 275 18.95 -0.25 -28.54
C SER A 275 19.96 0.40 -27.61
N VAL A 276 19.90 1.73 -27.43
CA VAL A 276 20.76 2.50 -26.53
C VAL A 276 20.54 2.11 -25.06
N LEU A 277 19.32 1.72 -24.68
CA LEU A 277 18.96 1.33 -23.32
C LEU A 277 19.27 -0.15 -23.01
N GLN A 278 19.48 -0.96 -24.04
CA GLN A 278 19.84 -2.37 -23.87
C GLN A 278 21.14 -2.49 -23.09
N ASN A 279 21.18 -3.40 -22.12
CA ASN A 279 22.30 -3.64 -21.19
C ASN A 279 22.57 -2.54 -20.14
N VAL A 280 21.89 -1.40 -20.18
CA VAL A 280 22.01 -0.34 -19.14
C VAL A 280 20.76 -0.21 -18.29
N VAL A 281 19.58 -0.61 -18.82
CA VAL A 281 18.32 -0.70 -18.08
C VAL A 281 17.95 -2.17 -17.91
N LEU A 282 17.66 -2.58 -16.67
CA LEU A 282 17.34 -3.96 -16.31
C LEU A 282 15.96 -4.02 -15.68
N GLU A 283 15.08 -4.86 -16.23
CA GLU A 283 13.76 -5.12 -15.63
C GLU A 283 13.81 -6.33 -14.70
N GLN A 284 13.18 -6.22 -13.52
CA GLN A 284 13.03 -7.28 -12.52
C GLN A 284 11.54 -7.42 -12.13
N PRO A 285 10.71 -8.08 -12.98
CA PRO A 285 9.26 -8.12 -12.77
C PRO A 285 8.83 -9.04 -11.62
N ASP A 286 9.59 -10.09 -11.33
CA ASP A 286 9.23 -11.15 -10.39
C ASP A 286 10.16 -11.18 -9.16
N CYS A 287 10.53 -10.00 -8.67
CA CYS A 287 11.43 -9.82 -7.53
C CYS A 287 10.68 -10.12 -6.21
N ASP A 288 11.12 -11.11 -5.46
CA ASP A 288 10.67 -11.38 -4.10
C ASP A 288 11.31 -10.43 -3.07
N ASP A 289 10.87 -10.50 -1.81
CA ASP A 289 11.35 -9.60 -0.76
C ASP A 289 12.87 -9.78 -0.49
N ALA A 290 13.42 -10.99 -0.59
CA ALA A 290 14.85 -11.24 -0.40
C ALA A 290 15.68 -10.64 -1.56
N GLN A 291 15.23 -10.82 -2.77
CA GLN A 291 15.82 -10.20 -3.95
C GLN A 291 15.71 -8.68 -3.91
N LEU A 292 14.55 -8.13 -3.45
CA LEU A 292 14.34 -6.71 -3.28
C LEU A 292 15.36 -6.10 -2.30
N ILE A 293 15.54 -6.72 -1.14
CA ILE A 293 16.54 -6.31 -0.16
C ILE A 293 17.92 -6.28 -0.79
N ARG A 294 18.29 -7.36 -1.48
CA ARG A 294 19.59 -7.47 -2.16
C ARG A 294 19.80 -6.38 -3.22
N TRP A 295 18.78 -6.04 -4.01
CA TRP A 295 18.88 -4.93 -4.97
C TRP A 295 18.97 -3.57 -4.28
N LEU A 296 18.14 -3.31 -3.28
CA LEU A 296 18.10 -2.01 -2.60
C LEU A 296 19.39 -1.75 -1.81
N GLN A 297 19.86 -2.70 -1.00
CA GLN A 297 20.97 -2.48 -0.07
C GLN A 297 22.32 -2.13 -0.73
N HIS A 298 22.45 -2.38 -2.03
CA HIS A 298 23.66 -2.09 -2.81
C HIS A 298 23.46 -0.98 -3.85
N ALA A 299 22.26 -0.37 -3.91
CA ALA A 299 21.97 0.71 -4.83
C ALA A 299 22.66 2.03 -4.45
N GLN A 300 22.96 2.86 -5.44
CA GLN A 300 23.42 4.23 -5.20
C GLN A 300 22.32 5.07 -4.54
N ALA A 301 21.07 4.91 -5.00
CA ALA A 301 19.87 5.46 -4.41
C ALA A 301 18.63 4.74 -4.94
N LEU A 302 17.52 4.83 -4.21
CA LEU A 302 16.18 4.61 -4.75
C LEU A 302 15.75 5.87 -5.52
N LEU A 303 15.16 5.69 -6.71
CA LEU A 303 14.58 6.75 -7.51
C LEU A 303 13.06 6.68 -7.44
N PHE A 304 12.43 7.80 -7.06
CA PHE A 304 10.99 7.83 -6.85
C PHE A 304 10.36 9.09 -7.50
N PRO A 305 10.42 9.21 -8.86
CA PRO A 305 10.02 10.40 -9.61
C PRO A 305 8.51 10.52 -9.84
N SER A 306 7.68 9.92 -8.98
CA SER A 306 6.23 9.86 -9.15
C SER A 306 5.59 11.24 -9.21
N PHE A 307 4.57 11.39 -10.06
CA PHE A 307 3.75 12.60 -10.09
C PHE A 307 2.81 12.70 -8.88
N VAL A 308 2.33 11.56 -8.39
CA VAL A 308 1.42 11.47 -7.25
C VAL A 308 1.53 10.12 -6.56
N GLU A 309 1.39 10.11 -5.23
CA GLU A 309 1.37 8.90 -4.40
C GLU A 309 0.34 9.01 -3.27
N GLY A 310 -0.25 7.87 -2.91
CA GLY A 310 -1.12 7.77 -1.74
C GLY A 310 -0.34 7.65 -0.43
N PHE A 311 0.85 7.03 -0.47
CA PHE A 311 1.74 6.89 0.67
C PHE A 311 3.21 6.88 0.24
N GLY A 312 3.80 5.73 0.00
CA GLY A 312 5.21 5.63 -0.39
C GLY A 312 5.95 4.54 0.38
N ILE A 313 5.39 3.33 0.45
CA ILE A 313 6.06 2.19 1.10
C ILE A 313 7.50 2.01 0.60
N PRO A 314 7.82 2.10 -0.71
CA PRO A 314 9.21 1.99 -1.19
C PRO A 314 10.17 3.01 -0.59
N LEU A 315 9.69 4.22 -0.29
CA LEU A 315 10.48 5.25 0.37
C LEU A 315 10.93 4.78 1.76
N ILE A 316 9.99 4.28 2.56
CA ILE A 316 10.27 3.79 3.90
C ILE A 316 11.21 2.57 3.84
N GLU A 317 10.96 1.64 2.92
CA GLU A 317 11.76 0.43 2.72
C GLU A 317 13.23 0.78 2.42
N ALA A 318 13.48 1.74 1.51
CA ALA A 318 14.83 2.20 1.21
C ALA A 318 15.50 2.87 2.41
N LEU A 319 14.80 3.79 3.09
CA LEU A 319 15.35 4.50 4.24
C LEU A 319 15.65 3.56 5.42
N GLN A 320 14.82 2.53 5.67
CA GLN A 320 15.09 1.50 6.69
C GLN A 320 16.35 0.69 6.38
N LEU A 321 16.62 0.44 5.10
CA LEU A 321 17.85 -0.23 4.65
C LEU A 321 19.07 0.70 4.63
N GLY A 322 18.93 1.97 5.04
CA GLY A 322 20.01 2.93 5.02
C GLY A 322 20.35 3.44 3.61
N ILE A 323 19.42 3.36 2.66
CA ILE A 323 19.64 3.71 1.26
C ILE A 323 19.13 5.13 0.98
N PRO A 324 19.96 5.99 0.34
CA PRO A 324 19.55 7.31 -0.10
C PRO A 324 18.37 7.26 -1.06
N VAL A 325 17.56 8.31 -1.06
CA VAL A 325 16.38 8.41 -1.93
C VAL A 325 16.38 9.74 -2.67
N LEU A 326 16.23 9.69 -3.98
CA LEU A 326 15.89 10.84 -4.83
C LEU A 326 14.39 10.73 -5.14
N ALA A 327 13.59 11.66 -4.67
CA ALA A 327 12.13 11.58 -4.76
C ALA A 327 11.53 12.87 -5.32
N SER A 328 10.34 12.75 -5.89
CA SER A 328 9.52 13.94 -6.19
C SER A 328 9.14 14.66 -4.90
N ASP A 329 9.02 16.00 -4.99
CA ASP A 329 8.58 16.81 -3.86
C ASP A 329 7.07 16.69 -3.65
N LEU A 330 6.66 15.62 -2.96
CA LEU A 330 5.28 15.33 -2.64
C LEU A 330 5.01 15.52 -1.14
N ALA A 331 3.87 16.11 -0.80
CA ALA A 331 3.49 16.36 0.59
C ALA A 331 3.53 15.06 1.44
N VAL A 332 3.08 13.94 0.89
CA VAL A 332 3.10 12.65 1.58
C VAL A 332 4.53 12.15 1.83
N PHE A 333 5.49 12.41 0.96
CA PHE A 333 6.88 12.02 1.16
C PHE A 333 7.55 12.86 2.25
N ARG A 334 7.24 14.17 2.28
CA ARG A 334 7.69 15.04 3.37
C ARG A 334 7.07 14.68 4.71
N GLU A 335 5.81 14.27 4.73
CA GLU A 335 5.14 13.78 5.95
C GLU A 335 5.84 12.54 6.52
N ILE A 336 6.27 11.61 5.66
CA ILE A 336 6.85 10.32 6.06
C ILE A 336 8.34 10.44 6.40
N ALA A 337 9.10 11.22 5.61
CA ALA A 337 10.56 11.19 5.64
C ALA A 337 11.20 12.56 5.93
N GLY A 338 10.39 13.60 6.22
CA GLY A 338 10.91 14.94 6.50
C GLY A 338 11.82 15.45 5.38
N ASP A 339 12.99 15.95 5.76
CA ASP A 339 14.00 16.46 4.83
C ASP A 339 15.13 15.45 4.53
N ILE A 340 14.90 14.17 4.79
CA ILE A 340 15.92 13.12 4.55
C ILE A 340 16.16 12.90 3.06
N PRO A 341 15.12 12.67 2.20
CA PRO A 341 15.32 12.55 0.76
C PRO A 341 15.82 13.84 0.11
N GLU A 342 16.46 13.71 -1.05
CA GLU A 342 16.60 14.83 -1.95
C GLU A 342 15.33 14.95 -2.78
N TYR A 343 14.66 16.08 -2.68
CA TYR A 343 13.40 16.33 -3.37
C TYR A 343 13.59 17.12 -4.66
N LEU A 344 12.92 16.67 -5.71
CA LEU A 344 13.01 17.22 -7.06
C LEU A 344 11.59 17.39 -7.64
N ASP A 345 11.42 18.37 -8.49
CA ASP A 345 10.19 18.46 -9.28
C ASP A 345 10.11 17.28 -10.27
N PRO A 346 9.00 16.52 -10.34
CA PRO A 346 8.87 15.37 -11.24
C PRO A 346 8.96 15.71 -12.72
N ILE A 347 8.88 16.99 -13.12
CA ILE A 347 9.04 17.43 -14.50
C ILE A 347 10.40 18.10 -14.77
N ASP A 348 11.23 18.33 -13.76
CA ASP A 348 12.57 18.90 -13.93
C ASP A 348 13.60 17.86 -14.34
N GLY A 349 13.57 17.44 -15.61
CA GLY A 349 14.52 16.46 -16.13
C GLY A 349 16.00 16.89 -16.03
N VAL A 350 16.27 18.20 -16.02
CA VAL A 350 17.63 18.74 -15.87
C VAL A 350 18.12 18.55 -14.44
N GLY A 351 17.30 18.91 -13.47
CA GLY A 351 17.62 18.71 -12.05
C GLY A 351 17.79 17.22 -11.69
N TRP A 352 16.89 16.36 -12.18
CA TRP A 352 17.04 14.90 -12.01
C TRP A 352 18.36 14.40 -12.58
N ARG A 353 18.71 14.80 -13.81
CA ARG A 353 19.97 14.39 -14.43
C ARG A 353 21.19 14.87 -13.66
N GLN A 354 21.20 16.11 -13.20
CA GLN A 354 22.30 16.68 -12.40
C GLN A 354 22.48 15.90 -11.10
N MET A 355 21.37 15.58 -10.42
CA MET A 355 21.39 14.81 -9.19
C MET A 355 21.90 13.37 -9.40
N LEU A 356 21.47 12.70 -10.48
CA LEU A 356 21.94 11.37 -10.84
C LEU A 356 23.43 11.35 -11.14
N LEU A 357 23.95 12.35 -11.87
CA LEU A 357 25.38 12.51 -12.11
C LEU A 357 26.16 12.71 -10.80
N GLU A 358 25.65 13.53 -9.90
CA GLU A 358 26.28 13.76 -8.59
C GLU A 358 26.31 12.46 -7.76
N TYR A 359 25.17 11.72 -7.68
CA TYR A 359 25.06 10.49 -6.90
C TYR A 359 25.82 9.30 -7.50
N SER A 360 26.18 9.36 -8.79
CA SER A 360 26.99 8.33 -9.44
C SER A 360 28.46 8.41 -9.07
N ARG A 361 28.93 9.53 -8.52
CA ARG A 361 30.34 9.75 -8.15
C ARG A 361 30.64 9.07 -6.82
N GLU A 362 31.79 8.41 -6.73
CA GLU A 362 32.25 7.78 -5.48
C GLU A 362 32.52 8.80 -4.37
N ASP A 363 32.98 10.00 -4.74
CA ASP A 363 33.34 11.09 -3.83
C ASP A 363 32.16 12.05 -3.55
N SER A 364 30.93 11.75 -3.97
CA SER A 364 29.76 12.62 -3.78
C SER A 364 29.55 13.00 -2.32
N MET A 365 29.79 14.26 -2.01
CA MET A 365 29.53 14.83 -0.68
C MET A 365 28.04 14.88 -0.38
N ARG A 366 27.23 15.15 -1.39
CA ARG A 366 25.77 15.25 -1.24
C ARG A 366 25.16 13.90 -0.90
N ARG A 367 25.59 12.83 -1.58
CA ARG A 367 25.16 11.47 -1.27
C ARG A 367 25.59 11.06 0.15
N ARG A 368 26.84 11.37 0.58
CA ARG A 368 27.32 11.08 1.93
C ARG A 368 26.48 11.80 2.99
N ALA A 369 26.24 13.10 2.81
CA ALA A 369 25.39 13.89 3.71
C ALA A 369 23.97 13.32 3.82
N GLN A 370 23.39 12.81 2.72
CA GLN A 370 22.09 12.14 2.80
C GLN A 370 22.19 10.82 3.55
N CYS A 371 23.24 9.99 3.34
CA CYS A 371 23.43 8.76 4.11
C CYS A 371 23.48 9.03 5.62
N GLU A 372 24.13 10.14 6.04
CA GLU A 372 24.13 10.56 7.45
C GLU A 372 22.72 10.90 7.94
N ARG A 373 21.91 11.63 7.15
CA ARG A 373 20.50 11.91 7.50
C ARG A 373 19.67 10.61 7.57
N VAL A 374 19.88 9.68 6.63
CA VAL A 374 19.19 8.39 6.61
C VAL A 374 19.45 7.56 7.86
N SER A 375 20.64 7.64 8.44
CA SER A 375 20.99 6.89 9.66
C SER A 375 20.14 7.29 10.89
N ALA A 376 19.53 8.47 10.87
CA ALA A 376 18.64 8.96 11.92
C ALA A 376 17.15 8.67 11.62
N PHE A 377 16.83 8.01 10.51
CA PHE A 377 15.45 7.74 10.13
C PHE A 377 14.80 6.73 11.08
N VAL A 378 13.65 7.12 11.61
CA VAL A 378 12.78 6.23 12.40
C VAL A 378 11.53 5.96 11.57
N ALA A 379 11.42 4.73 11.09
CA ALA A 379 10.27 4.34 10.30
C ALA A 379 8.98 4.26 11.13
N PRO A 380 7.82 4.64 10.58
CA PRO A 380 6.55 4.32 11.18
C PRO A 380 6.42 2.81 11.42
N ASP A 381 5.80 2.42 12.52
CA ASP A 381 5.55 1.02 12.87
C ASP A 381 4.05 0.71 13.01
N TRP A 382 3.71 -0.58 12.91
CA TRP A 382 2.33 -1.03 13.03
C TRP A 382 1.75 -0.84 14.43
N THR A 383 2.58 -0.74 15.48
CA THR A 383 2.12 -0.48 16.84
C THR A 383 1.52 0.92 16.93
N GLN A 384 2.26 1.93 16.41
CA GLN A 384 1.78 3.30 16.35
C GLN A 384 0.52 3.44 15.48
N HIS A 385 0.48 2.72 14.34
CA HIS A 385 -0.70 2.66 13.48
C HIS A 385 -1.93 2.21 14.27
N PHE A 386 -1.84 1.08 14.99
CA PHE A 386 -2.99 0.53 15.70
C PHE A 386 -3.35 1.33 16.96
N VAL A 387 -2.41 2.03 17.59
CA VAL A 387 -2.73 2.98 18.68
C VAL A 387 -3.73 4.05 18.19
N GLN A 388 -3.53 4.60 16.98
CA GLN A 388 -4.44 5.60 16.42
C GLN A 388 -5.82 5.00 16.07
N VAL A 389 -5.82 3.79 15.50
CA VAL A 389 -7.07 3.09 15.14
C VAL A 389 -7.86 2.72 16.39
N ASP A 390 -7.19 2.14 17.40
CA ASP A 390 -7.83 1.73 18.65
C ASP A 390 -8.40 2.93 19.44
N ALA A 391 -7.70 4.07 19.43
CA ALA A 391 -8.21 5.30 20.04
C ALA A 391 -9.53 5.74 19.40
N LEU A 392 -9.59 5.79 18.06
CA LEU A 392 -10.82 6.12 17.32
C LEU A 392 -11.97 5.15 17.66
N LEU A 393 -11.69 3.84 17.70
CA LEU A 393 -12.70 2.84 18.04
C LEU A 393 -13.21 2.96 19.46
N GLN A 394 -12.34 3.34 20.41
CA GLN A 394 -12.71 3.58 21.81
C GLN A 394 -13.63 4.79 21.93
N GLU A 395 -13.31 5.92 21.30
CA GLU A 395 -14.14 7.12 21.29
C GLU A 395 -15.56 6.79 20.77
N LEU A 396 -15.64 6.13 19.63
CA LEU A 396 -16.93 5.75 19.01
C LEU A 396 -17.73 4.76 19.86
N SER A 397 -17.07 3.90 20.61
CA SER A 397 -17.75 2.95 21.49
C SER A 397 -18.33 3.64 22.73
N GLN A 398 -17.62 4.63 23.31
CA GLN A 398 -18.07 5.42 24.45
C GLN A 398 -19.27 6.31 24.09
N GLU A 399 -19.27 6.96 22.92
CA GLU A 399 -20.40 7.76 22.44
C GLU A 399 -21.70 6.93 22.31
N MET A 400 -21.57 5.66 22.05
CA MET A 400 -22.72 4.74 21.92
C MET A 400 -23.27 4.28 23.27
N GLU A 401 -22.43 4.17 24.30
CA GLU A 401 -22.85 3.81 25.64
C GLU A 401 -23.49 5.00 26.37
N HIS A 402 -23.13 6.22 26.00
CA HIS A 402 -23.62 7.46 26.56
C HIS A 402 -24.11 8.42 25.45
N PRO A 403 -25.22 8.10 24.74
CA PRO A 403 -25.77 9.00 23.74
C PRO A 403 -26.20 10.31 24.41
N SER A 404 -25.58 11.43 23.98
CA SER A 404 -25.86 12.79 24.44
C SER A 404 -27.28 13.25 24.08
#